data_cd3e6b5ff4d10314abb47ead5d187361
#
_entry.id   cd3e6b5ff4d10314abb47ead5d187361
#
_cell.length_a   1.000
_cell.length_b   1.000
_cell.length_c   1.000
_cell.angle_alpha   90.00
_cell.angle_beta   90.00
_cell.angle_gamma   90.00
#
_symmetry.space_group_name_H-M   'P 1'
#
loop_
_entity.id
_entity.type
_entity.pdbx_description
1 polymer ?
#
loop_
_entity_poly.entity_id
_entity_poly.type
_entity_poly.pdbx_seq_one_letter_code
_entity_poly.pdbx_strand_id
1 'polypeptide(L)'
;MKVKVYYNLHKKCYSIVSLEKENYGKVIKHENCVPLFDAQFKVSEKGRQRVLREQKKNVHAYVVGTLVSQDEPNFWLTEYFPIKVATYNPYKYSSFVDAHSKKPLAKASQVLLSKRHFVGRQTSQIYYVA
;
A
#
# COMPACT_ATOMS: atom_id res chain seq x y z
N MET A 1 -10.18 -6.49 -10.77
CA MET A 1 -8.95 -6.14 -11.51
C MET A 1 -7.75 -6.24 -10.59
N LYS A 2 -6.75 -6.98 -11.00
CA LYS A 2 -5.52 -7.11 -10.22
C LYS A 2 -4.59 -5.93 -10.50
N VAL A 3 -4.10 -5.31 -9.44
CA VAL A 3 -3.31 -4.09 -9.54
C VAL A 3 -2.12 -4.12 -8.58
N LYS A 4 -1.18 -3.24 -8.87
CA LYS A 4 -0.06 -2.91 -7.99
C LYS A 4 -0.21 -1.45 -7.59
N VAL A 5 -0.11 -1.16 -6.31
CA VAL A 5 -0.29 0.20 -5.79
C VAL A 5 0.95 0.64 -5.04
N TYR A 6 1.45 1.82 -5.35
CA TYR A 6 2.57 2.42 -4.64
C TYR A 6 2.30 3.90 -4.38
N TYR A 7 3.02 4.46 -3.39
CA TYR A 7 2.92 5.88 -3.10
C TYR A 7 3.82 6.66 -4.05
N ASN A 8 3.21 7.53 -4.86
CA ASN A 8 3.91 8.35 -5.85
C ASN A 8 4.48 9.58 -5.16
N LEU A 9 5.80 9.67 -5.07
CA LEU A 9 6.48 10.75 -4.37
C LEU A 9 6.34 12.10 -5.08
N HIS A 10 6.17 12.09 -6.39
CA HIS A 10 5.96 13.29 -7.19
C HIS A 10 4.56 13.85 -7.02
N LYS A 11 3.56 13.01 -7.22
CA LYS A 11 2.15 13.42 -7.17
C LYS A 11 1.60 13.43 -5.75
N LYS A 12 2.34 12.86 -4.79
CA LYS A 12 1.95 12.79 -3.38
C LYS A 12 0.58 12.11 -3.18
N CYS A 13 0.36 11.06 -3.93
CA CYS A 13 -0.82 10.21 -3.84
C CYS A 13 -0.46 8.79 -4.27
N TYR A 14 -1.42 7.88 -4.19
CA TYR A 14 -1.19 6.50 -4.63
C TYR A 14 -1.40 6.37 -6.13
N SER A 15 -0.48 5.68 -6.79
CA SER A 15 -0.59 5.32 -8.19
C SER A 15 -1.01 3.87 -8.30
N ILE A 16 -2.01 3.61 -9.14
CA ILE A 16 -2.56 2.28 -9.38
C ILE A 16 -2.08 1.81 -10.74
N VAL A 17 -1.34 0.70 -10.75
CA VAL A 17 -0.77 0.10 -11.96
C VAL A 17 -1.53 -1.18 -12.28
N SER A 18 -2.00 -1.32 -13.51
CA SER A 18 -2.69 -2.52 -13.95
C SER A 18 -1.73 -3.70 -14.07
N LEU A 19 -2.15 -4.86 -13.57
CA LEU A 19 -1.47 -6.14 -13.79
C LEU A 19 -2.25 -7.01 -14.77
N GLU A 20 -3.28 -6.46 -15.40
CA GLU A 20 -4.06 -7.14 -16.41
C GLU A 20 -3.37 -7.09 -17.77
N LYS A 21 -3.65 -8.10 -18.59
CA LYS A 21 -2.92 -8.41 -19.82
C LYS A 21 -2.79 -7.23 -20.79
N GLU A 22 -3.88 -6.48 -21.00
CA GLU A 22 -3.91 -5.40 -21.99
C GLU A 22 -3.18 -4.14 -21.54
N ASN A 23 -3.19 -3.86 -20.24
CA ASN A 23 -2.61 -2.64 -19.68
C ASN A 23 -1.49 -2.93 -18.69
N TYR A 24 -0.87 -4.09 -18.80
CA TYR A 24 0.15 -4.53 -17.85
C TYR A 24 1.27 -3.51 -17.72
N GLY A 25 1.52 -3.10 -16.48
CA GLY A 25 2.57 -2.14 -16.16
C GLY A 25 2.21 -0.68 -16.38
N LYS A 26 1.00 -0.38 -16.84
CA LYS A 26 0.56 1.00 -17.04
C LYS A 26 -0.15 1.54 -15.82
N VAL A 27 0.16 2.79 -15.49
CA VAL A 27 -0.58 3.52 -14.45
C VAL A 27 -1.96 3.87 -15.00
N ILE A 28 -3.00 3.39 -14.33
CA ILE A 28 -4.38 3.61 -14.77
C ILE A 28 -5.11 4.69 -13.97
N LYS A 29 -4.66 4.95 -12.74
CA LYS A 29 -5.29 5.95 -11.87
C LYS A 29 -4.32 6.47 -10.82
N HIS A 30 -4.62 7.68 -10.33
CA HIS A 30 -3.99 8.24 -9.14
C HIS A 30 -5.10 8.56 -8.13
N GLU A 31 -4.98 8.06 -6.91
CA GLU A 31 -6.01 8.20 -5.89
C GLU A 31 -5.40 8.45 -4.51
N ASN A 32 -6.14 9.15 -3.65
CA ASN A 32 -5.74 9.34 -2.26
C ASN A 32 -6.15 8.17 -1.37
N CYS A 33 -7.06 7.33 -1.83
CA CYS A 33 -7.57 6.21 -1.07
C CYS A 33 -7.77 5.02 -2.01
N VAL A 34 -7.14 3.88 -1.69
CA VAL A 34 -7.20 2.69 -2.55
C VAL A 34 -7.55 1.47 -1.71
N PRO A 35 -8.76 0.90 -1.89
CA PRO A 35 -9.15 -0.33 -1.22
C PRO A 35 -8.77 -1.55 -2.06
N LEU A 36 -8.24 -2.58 -1.41
CA LEU A 36 -7.82 -3.82 -2.07
C LEU A 36 -8.30 -5.04 -1.30
N PHE A 37 -8.69 -6.09 -2.03
CA PHE A 37 -8.89 -7.43 -1.49
C PHE A 37 -7.68 -8.32 -1.81
N ASP A 38 -7.48 -9.35 -0.99
CA ASP A 38 -6.44 -10.37 -1.19
C ASP A 38 -5.09 -9.73 -1.50
N ALA A 39 -4.66 -8.86 -0.60
CA ALA A 39 -3.47 -8.05 -0.80
C ALA A 39 -2.20 -8.76 -0.38
N GLN A 40 -1.12 -8.44 -1.07
CA GLN A 40 0.23 -8.87 -0.73
C GLN A 40 1.12 -7.65 -0.60
N PHE A 41 1.85 -7.59 0.50
CA PHE A 41 2.83 -6.52 0.75
C PHE A 41 4.16 -6.94 0.14
N LYS A 42 4.73 -6.08 -0.69
CA LYS A 42 5.96 -6.35 -1.43
C LYS A 42 6.99 -5.27 -1.23
N VAL A 43 8.24 -5.67 -1.04
CA VAL A 43 9.38 -4.75 -0.99
C VAL A 43 10.43 -5.27 -1.95
N SER A 44 10.91 -4.38 -2.84
CA SER A 44 12.04 -4.69 -3.70
C SER A 44 13.32 -4.55 -2.88
N GLU A 45 13.99 -5.65 -2.60
CA GLU A 45 15.23 -5.62 -1.82
C GLU A 45 16.32 -4.83 -2.53
N LYS A 46 16.39 -4.94 -3.84
CA LYS A 46 17.32 -4.16 -4.65
C LYS A 46 17.06 -2.65 -4.52
N GLY A 47 15.78 -2.26 -4.56
CA GLY A 47 15.39 -0.87 -4.35
C GLY A 47 15.65 -0.39 -2.93
N ARG A 48 15.42 -1.25 -1.93
CA ARG A 48 15.71 -0.93 -0.54
C ARG A 48 17.20 -0.70 -0.34
N GLN A 49 18.07 -1.56 -0.87
CA GLN A 49 19.52 -1.41 -0.78
C GLN A 49 19.99 -0.11 -1.43
N ARG A 50 19.37 0.28 -2.54
CA ARG A 50 19.66 1.55 -3.20
C ARG A 50 19.33 2.73 -2.29
N VAL A 51 18.17 2.71 -1.63
CA VAL A 51 17.78 3.76 -0.67
C VAL A 51 18.76 3.86 0.47
N LEU A 52 19.17 2.73 1.03
CA LEU A 52 20.14 2.71 2.14
C LEU A 52 21.51 3.25 1.73
N ARG A 53 21.95 2.94 0.52
CA ARG A 53 23.24 3.38 0.00
C ARG A 53 23.26 4.86 -0.36
N GLU A 54 22.22 5.32 -1.08
CA GLU A 54 22.16 6.68 -1.59
C GLU A 54 21.49 7.66 -0.63
N GLN A 55 20.79 7.16 0.39
CA GLN A 55 20.05 7.95 1.37
C GLN A 55 19.02 8.89 0.72
N LYS A 56 18.44 8.45 -0.40
CA LYS A 56 17.40 9.16 -1.11
C LYS A 56 16.13 8.31 -1.17
N LYS A 57 14.99 8.96 -0.97
CA LYS A 57 13.70 8.29 -1.12
C LYS A 57 13.52 7.80 -2.54
N ASN A 58 13.12 6.55 -2.68
CA ASN A 58 12.85 5.91 -3.96
C ASN A 58 11.73 4.90 -3.77
N VAL A 59 10.84 4.82 -4.74
CA VAL A 59 9.73 3.87 -4.69
C VAL A 59 10.28 2.46 -4.85
N HIS A 60 10.12 1.64 -3.82
CA HIS A 60 10.54 0.24 -3.84
C HIS A 60 9.61 -0.67 -3.03
N ALA A 61 8.60 -0.09 -2.40
CA ALA A 61 7.60 -0.81 -1.62
C ALA A 61 6.23 -0.60 -2.24
N TYR A 62 5.42 -1.67 -2.33
CA TYR A 62 4.12 -1.60 -2.97
C TYR A 62 3.20 -2.71 -2.45
N VAL A 63 1.93 -2.59 -2.75
CA VAL A 63 0.91 -3.57 -2.39
C VAL A 63 0.25 -4.08 -3.67
N VAL A 64 0.16 -5.39 -3.80
CA VAL A 64 -0.52 -6.04 -4.92
C VAL A 64 -1.83 -6.61 -4.41
N GLY A 65 -2.91 -6.40 -5.13
CA GLY A 65 -4.20 -6.95 -4.74
C GLY A 65 -5.26 -6.75 -5.79
N THR A 66 -6.48 -7.11 -5.45
CA THR A 66 -7.64 -6.92 -6.30
C THR A 66 -8.31 -5.61 -5.95
N LEU A 67 -8.37 -4.70 -6.93
CA LEU A 67 -9.00 -3.40 -6.73
C LEU A 67 -10.50 -3.57 -6.49
N VAL A 68 -10.99 -2.98 -5.40
CA VAL A 68 -12.39 -3.02 -5.05
C VAL A 68 -13.14 -2.00 -5.90
N SER A 69 -14.23 -2.45 -6.53
CA SER A 69 -15.12 -1.56 -7.27
C SER A 69 -15.81 -0.58 -6.31
N GLN A 70 -15.99 0.65 -6.73
CA GLN A 70 -16.75 1.65 -5.97
C GLN A 70 -18.19 1.22 -5.70
N ASP A 71 -18.69 0.28 -6.51
CA ASP A 71 -20.05 -0.25 -6.37
C ASP A 71 -20.12 -1.42 -5.38
N GLU A 72 -19.02 -1.82 -4.78
CA GLU A 72 -18.99 -2.88 -3.78
C GLU A 72 -19.40 -2.34 -2.42
N PRO A 73 -20.66 -2.55 -1.97
CA PRO A 73 -21.12 -1.97 -0.71
C PRO A 73 -20.54 -2.63 0.53
N ASN A 74 -19.86 -3.76 0.37
CA ASN A 74 -19.37 -4.58 1.47
C ASN A 74 -17.88 -4.56 1.67
N PHE A 75 -17.14 -3.66 1.00
CA PHE A 75 -15.76 -3.48 1.37
C PHE A 75 -15.72 -2.79 2.72
N TRP A 76 -15.40 -3.56 3.75
CA TRP A 76 -15.30 -2.87 4.98
C TRP A 76 -14.41 -3.49 6.01
N LEU A 77 -13.58 -2.70 6.55
CA LEU A 77 -12.59 -3.07 7.55
C LEU A 77 -13.12 -3.05 8.96
N THR A 78 -14.44 -3.10 9.25
CA THR A 78 -14.76 -2.55 10.53
C THR A 78 -15.52 -3.32 11.55
N GLU A 79 -16.71 -3.82 11.25
CA GLU A 79 -17.59 -4.17 12.37
C GLU A 79 -17.26 -5.50 13.01
N TYR A 80 -16.67 -6.40 12.26
CA TYR A 80 -16.47 -7.79 12.69
C TYR A 80 -15.03 -8.20 12.84
N PHE A 81 -14.09 -7.37 12.36
CA PHE A 81 -12.67 -7.70 12.37
C PHE A 81 -11.87 -6.55 12.95
N PRO A 82 -10.90 -6.82 13.83
CA PRO A 82 -10.03 -5.75 14.31
C PRO A 82 -9.21 -5.16 13.17
N ILE A 83 -9.29 -3.85 13.02
CA ILE A 83 -8.49 -3.12 12.06
C ILE A 83 -7.10 -2.91 12.62
N LYS A 84 -6.10 -3.23 11.82
CA LYS A 84 -4.70 -3.04 12.18
C LYS A 84 -4.05 -2.04 11.21
N VAL A 85 -2.90 -1.53 11.61
CA VAL A 85 -2.12 -0.59 10.80
C VAL A 85 -0.82 -1.25 10.41
N ALA A 86 -0.48 -1.16 9.11
CA ALA A 86 0.79 -1.61 8.58
C ALA A 86 1.72 -0.41 8.40
N THR A 87 3.01 -0.62 8.59
CA THR A 87 4.02 0.41 8.35
C THR A 87 5.24 -0.19 7.68
N TYR A 88 6.05 0.67 7.08
CA TYR A 88 7.30 0.27 6.46
C TYR A 88 8.32 1.40 6.56
N ASN A 89 9.52 1.04 6.98
CA ASN A 89 10.66 1.95 7.03
C ASN A 89 11.88 1.19 6.54
N PRO A 90 12.48 1.58 5.39
CA PRO A 90 13.61 0.84 4.81
C PRO A 90 14.85 0.78 5.72
N TYR A 91 14.99 1.75 6.62
CA TYR A 91 16.13 1.79 7.54
C TYR A 91 15.98 0.83 8.71
N LYS A 92 14.77 0.41 9.00
CA LYS A 92 14.48 -0.48 10.14
C LYS A 92 14.03 -1.88 9.72
N TYR A 93 13.35 -2.00 8.59
CA TYR A 93 12.69 -3.24 8.19
C TYR A 93 13.00 -3.60 6.74
N SER A 94 13.07 -4.90 6.46
CA SER A 94 13.19 -5.41 5.09
C SER A 94 11.84 -5.77 4.48
N SER A 95 10.75 -5.61 5.23
CA SER A 95 9.39 -5.88 4.78
C SER A 95 8.42 -4.93 5.47
N PHE A 96 7.17 -4.91 5.01
CA PHE A 96 6.11 -4.27 5.80
C PHE A 96 5.95 -5.02 7.12
N VAL A 97 5.57 -4.29 8.16
CA VAL A 97 5.32 -4.86 9.49
C VAL A 97 4.03 -4.29 10.06
N ASP A 98 3.43 -5.01 10.99
CA ASP A 98 2.36 -4.46 11.81
C ASP A 98 2.91 -3.34 12.68
N ALA A 99 2.23 -2.19 12.69
CA ALA A 99 2.73 -1.01 13.38
C ALA A 99 2.79 -1.18 14.91
N HIS A 100 1.95 -2.05 15.46
CA HIS A 100 1.92 -2.30 16.91
C HIS A 100 2.86 -3.43 17.31
N SER A 101 2.71 -4.61 16.72
CA SER A 101 3.48 -5.80 17.10
C SER A 101 4.88 -5.84 16.48
N LYS A 102 5.12 -5.08 15.42
CA LYS A 102 6.35 -5.07 14.64
C LYS A 102 6.66 -6.39 13.94
N LYS A 103 5.66 -7.27 13.82
CA LYS A 103 5.81 -8.54 13.10
C LYS A 103 5.72 -8.34 11.60
N PRO A 104 6.51 -9.08 10.81
CA PRO A 104 6.46 -8.96 9.35
C PRO A 104 5.08 -9.31 8.80
N LEU A 105 4.69 -8.56 7.75
CA LEU A 105 3.43 -8.75 7.03
C LEU A 105 3.73 -9.14 5.60
N ALA A 106 3.19 -10.27 5.17
CA ALA A 106 3.29 -10.71 3.78
C ALA A 106 1.99 -10.48 3.02
N LYS A 107 0.85 -10.68 3.68
CA LYS A 107 -0.47 -10.60 3.03
C LYS A 107 -1.55 -10.22 4.01
N ALA A 108 -2.68 -9.76 3.48
CA ALA A 108 -3.87 -9.43 4.25
C ALA A 108 -5.11 -9.67 3.40
N SER A 109 -6.25 -9.96 4.03
CA SER A 109 -7.50 -10.18 3.31
C SER A 109 -8.07 -8.88 2.76
N GLN A 110 -7.89 -7.77 3.47
CA GLN A 110 -8.32 -6.44 3.03
C GLN A 110 -7.25 -5.42 3.40
N VAL A 111 -7.04 -4.46 2.50
CA VAL A 111 -6.10 -3.36 2.72
C VAL A 111 -6.73 -2.07 2.25
N LEU A 112 -6.58 -1.01 3.03
CA LEU A 112 -6.95 0.34 2.63
C LEU A 112 -5.74 1.24 2.74
N LEU A 113 -5.22 1.67 1.59
CA LEU A 113 -4.16 2.67 1.54
C LEU A 113 -4.84 4.04 1.55
N SER A 114 -4.55 4.86 2.56
CA SER A 114 -5.26 6.11 2.76
C SER A 114 -4.29 7.25 3.03
N LYS A 115 -4.48 8.34 2.29
CA LYS A 115 -3.80 9.59 2.53
C LYS A 115 -4.83 10.59 3.04
N ARG A 116 -4.59 11.14 4.22
CA ARG A 116 -5.50 12.10 4.84
C ARG A 116 -4.81 13.42 5.12
N HIS A 117 -5.57 14.50 5.02
CA HIS A 117 -5.19 15.80 5.55
C HIS A 117 -5.72 15.91 6.96
N PHE A 118 -4.84 16.15 7.90
CA PHE A 118 -5.24 16.36 9.29
C PHE A 118 -4.48 17.56 9.86
N VAL A 119 -5.20 18.63 10.19
CA VAL A 119 -4.65 19.86 10.82
C VAL A 119 -3.37 20.34 10.14
N GLY A 120 -3.44 20.55 8.81
CA GLY A 120 -2.29 21.03 8.04
C GLY A 120 -1.19 20.01 7.76
N ARG A 121 -1.38 18.75 8.19
CA ARG A 121 -0.42 17.68 7.92
C ARG A 121 -1.04 16.65 6.99
N GLN A 122 -0.24 16.14 6.07
CA GLN A 122 -0.60 15.00 5.25
C GLN A 122 -0.01 13.75 5.86
N THR A 123 -0.88 12.79 6.22
CA THR A 123 -0.44 11.50 6.73
C THR A 123 -0.95 10.40 5.83
N SER A 124 -0.05 9.48 5.46
CA SER A 124 -0.42 8.27 4.75
C SER A 124 -0.42 7.11 5.72
N GLN A 125 -1.50 6.34 5.73
CA GLN A 125 -1.60 5.15 6.56
C GLN A 125 -2.13 3.99 5.76
N ILE A 126 -1.70 2.79 6.12
CA ILE A 126 -2.16 1.56 5.51
C ILE A 126 -2.89 0.76 6.58
N TYR A 127 -4.21 0.64 6.41
CA TYR A 127 -5.06 -0.17 7.28
C TYR A 127 -5.21 -1.56 6.69
N TYR A 128 -5.30 -2.57 7.52
CA TYR A 128 -5.47 -3.93 7.02
C TYR A 128 -6.26 -4.82 7.97
N VAL A 129 -6.84 -5.86 7.41
CA VAL A 129 -7.45 -6.99 8.13
C VAL A 129 -6.71 -8.25 7.68
N ALA A 130 -6.25 -9.00 8.64
CA ALA A 130 -5.43 -10.19 8.39
C ALA A 130 -6.19 -11.29 7.62
#